data_3192e20c9de4e080c86bd8d037f9b85b
#
_entry.id   3192e20c9de4e080c86bd8d037f9b85b
#
_cell.length_a   1.000
_cell.length_b   1.000
_cell.length_c   1.000
_cell.angle_alpha   90.00
_cell.angle_beta   90.00
_cell.angle_gamma   90.00
#
_symmetry.space_group_name_H-M   'P 1'
#
loop_
_entity.id
_entity.type
_entity.pdbx_description
1 polymer ?
#
loop_
_entity_poly.entity_id
_entity_poly.type
_entity_poly.pdbx_seq_one_letter_code
_entity_poly.pdbx_strand_id
1 'polypeptide(L)'
;MVITLTTGTGSKQFAMSKIARYFTLAMLTSAIGYLVVSNWLLVQTSSNLFELEQDHQYLNGQYTTLLGTQQRYRKELSQLSDVFDKVVQQRDKLALENSRIDILNETLSAITNERDKLKVDSGSIAGLKSSLTQTREERDKLQAENIKIEKINASLDGNLTALDKSLDDLEKMLNLQLPKNYNEDRFERLSILTKQRLFLLNSIPNGLPIKAIRVNDGFGMRYHPIKKTRTMHNGIDYKAAKGTAVYAPADGVVQAVERRAYSGKYIKIVHNFGFETSYSHLNNYLVKVGEYVHKGQKIAESGNTGRSTGPHLHYELLYLSKAINPEEFVKWNIANFDRIFTKVESVKWASLKNLYPLNQNVQH
;
A
#
# COMPACT_ATOMS: atom_id res chain seq x y z
N MET A 1 41.38 51.91 -41.60
CA MET A 1 42.09 50.65 -41.27
C MET A 1 42.89 50.27 -42.47
N VAL A 2 44.19 50.14 -42.31
CA VAL A 2 45.10 49.69 -43.37
C VAL A 2 45.54 48.29 -42.97
N ILE A 3 45.31 47.34 -43.87
CA ILE A 3 45.76 45.97 -43.67
C ILE A 3 47.14 45.84 -44.34
N THR A 4 48.12 45.49 -43.56
CA THR A 4 49.47 45.28 -44.04
C THR A 4 49.71 43.76 -44.12
N LEU A 5 49.84 43.26 -45.31
CA LEU A 5 50.25 41.87 -45.54
C LEU A 5 51.77 41.83 -45.76
N THR A 6 52.46 41.23 -44.84
CA THR A 6 53.91 41.00 -44.90
C THR A 6 54.16 39.57 -45.38
N THR A 7 54.78 39.47 -46.54
CA THR A 7 55.30 38.21 -47.06
C THR A 7 56.83 38.27 -47.04
N GLY A 8 57.52 37.15 -47.15
CA GLY A 8 58.97 37.08 -47.15
C GLY A 8 59.69 37.90 -48.24
N THR A 9 58.89 38.54 -49.14
CA THR A 9 59.40 39.32 -50.28
C THR A 9 58.94 40.83 -50.27
N GLY A 10 58.26 41.27 -49.20
CA GLY A 10 57.84 42.66 -49.05
C GLY A 10 56.49 42.84 -48.39
N SER A 11 56.20 44.06 -47.97
CA SER A 11 54.92 44.41 -47.34
C SER A 11 54.08 45.24 -48.34
N LYS A 12 52.85 44.84 -48.60
CA LYS A 12 51.85 45.64 -49.32
C LYS A 12 50.76 46.16 -48.38
N GLN A 13 50.53 47.41 -48.44
CA GLN A 13 49.46 48.07 -47.66
C GLN A 13 48.23 48.25 -48.55
N PHE A 14 47.11 47.83 -48.09
CA PHE A 14 45.80 48.02 -48.76
C PHE A 14 44.92 48.89 -47.88
N ALA A 15 44.53 50.05 -48.39
CA ALA A 15 43.58 50.91 -47.73
C ALA A 15 42.17 50.49 -48.09
N MET A 16 41.42 49.98 -47.13
CA MET A 16 40.01 49.61 -47.32
C MET A 16 39.12 50.83 -47.51
N SER A 17 38.27 50.85 -48.55
CA SER A 17 37.24 51.87 -48.77
C SER A 17 36.28 51.91 -47.57
N LYS A 18 35.61 53.10 -47.37
CA LYS A 18 34.63 53.20 -46.29
C LYS A 18 33.54 52.10 -46.39
N ILE A 19 33.08 51.81 -47.59
CA ILE A 19 32.08 50.77 -47.90
C ILE A 19 32.60 49.40 -47.48
N ALA A 20 33.82 49.03 -47.81
CA ALA A 20 34.42 47.77 -47.43
C ALA A 20 34.55 47.60 -45.90
N ARG A 21 34.80 48.67 -45.17
CA ARG A 21 34.84 48.65 -43.69
C ARG A 21 33.44 48.42 -43.09
N TYR A 22 32.38 49.04 -43.67
CA TYR A 22 31.04 48.76 -43.19
C TYR A 22 30.60 47.33 -43.51
N PHE A 23 30.99 46.80 -44.68
CA PHE A 23 30.73 45.40 -45.00
C PHE A 23 31.46 44.42 -44.11
N THR A 24 32.73 44.63 -43.81
CA THR A 24 33.47 43.76 -42.89
C THR A 24 32.94 43.86 -41.46
N LEU A 25 32.52 45.05 -41.00
CA LEU A 25 31.92 45.23 -39.70
C LEU A 25 30.54 44.52 -39.62
N ALA A 26 29.73 44.65 -40.65
CA ALA A 26 28.42 43.99 -40.75
C ALA A 26 28.55 42.46 -40.79
N MET A 27 29.53 41.92 -41.54
CA MET A 27 29.83 40.48 -41.58
C MET A 27 30.31 40.02 -40.20
N LEU A 28 31.14 40.80 -39.52
CA LEU A 28 31.68 40.43 -38.19
C LEU A 28 30.56 40.42 -37.12
N THR A 29 29.66 41.43 -37.17
CA THR A 29 28.50 41.50 -36.27
C THR A 29 27.52 40.37 -36.53
N SER A 30 27.28 40.02 -37.80
CA SER A 30 26.44 38.90 -38.19
C SER A 30 27.04 37.56 -37.76
N ALA A 31 28.34 37.38 -37.92
CA ALA A 31 29.05 36.16 -37.45
C ALA A 31 29.02 36.03 -35.93
N ILE A 32 29.23 37.13 -35.19
CA ILE A 32 29.11 37.17 -33.74
C ILE A 32 27.66 36.85 -33.32
N GLY A 33 26.67 37.44 -33.97
CA GLY A 33 25.26 37.15 -33.74
C GLY A 33 24.91 35.69 -33.95
N TYR A 34 25.42 35.10 -35.06
CA TYR A 34 25.24 33.66 -35.33
C TYR A 34 25.89 32.80 -34.25
N LEU A 35 27.09 33.11 -33.82
CA LEU A 35 27.80 32.36 -32.77
C LEU A 35 27.06 32.46 -31.43
N VAL A 36 26.54 33.61 -31.08
CA VAL A 36 25.76 33.80 -29.84
C VAL A 36 24.46 32.99 -29.88
N VAL A 37 23.72 33.03 -30.99
CA VAL A 37 22.48 32.27 -31.15
C VAL A 37 22.77 30.78 -31.19
N SER A 38 23.79 30.35 -31.92
CA SER A 38 24.20 28.96 -31.96
C SER A 38 24.62 28.41 -30.59
N ASN A 39 25.40 29.19 -29.86
CA ASN A 39 25.82 28.79 -28.50
C ASN A 39 24.64 28.81 -27.53
N TRP A 40 23.72 29.77 -27.65
CA TRP A 40 22.48 29.79 -26.86
C TRP A 40 21.62 28.53 -27.15
N LEU A 41 21.45 28.18 -28.44
CA LEU A 41 20.72 26.99 -28.87
C LEU A 41 21.39 25.70 -28.33
N LEU A 42 22.72 25.63 -28.38
CA LEU A 42 23.48 24.50 -27.84
C LEU A 42 23.29 24.35 -26.31
N VAL A 43 23.33 25.46 -25.59
CA VAL A 43 23.06 25.47 -24.14
C VAL A 43 21.63 25.03 -23.84
N GLN A 44 20.67 25.54 -24.61
CA GLN A 44 19.26 25.19 -24.46
C GLN A 44 19.01 23.70 -24.75
N THR A 45 19.57 23.15 -25.84
CA THR A 45 19.45 21.72 -26.17
C THR A 45 20.17 20.84 -25.16
N SER A 46 21.33 21.24 -24.68
CA SER A 46 22.08 20.55 -23.61
C SER A 46 21.30 20.54 -22.29
N SER A 47 20.65 21.64 -21.93
CA SER A 47 19.78 21.72 -20.76
C SER A 47 18.57 20.78 -20.88
N ASN A 48 17.89 20.79 -22.05
CA ASN A 48 16.77 19.92 -22.30
C ASN A 48 17.16 18.43 -22.33
N LEU A 49 18.34 18.11 -22.87
CA LEU A 49 18.89 16.75 -22.85
C LEU A 49 19.19 16.30 -21.40
N PHE A 50 19.75 17.18 -20.60
CA PHE A 50 20.06 16.89 -19.20
C PHE A 50 18.77 16.66 -18.38
N GLU A 51 17.73 17.46 -18.63
CA GLU A 51 16.41 17.31 -18.00
C GLU A 51 15.76 15.99 -18.41
N LEU A 52 15.82 15.65 -19.72
CA LEU A 52 15.31 14.39 -20.26
C LEU A 52 16.08 13.16 -19.70
N GLU A 53 17.39 13.28 -19.51
CA GLU A 53 18.21 12.22 -18.92
C GLU A 53 17.92 12.03 -17.42
N GLN A 54 17.65 13.11 -16.68
CA GLN A 54 17.14 13.06 -15.32
C GLN A 54 15.76 12.39 -15.26
N ASP A 55 14.84 12.78 -16.13
CA ASP A 55 13.52 12.18 -16.21
C ASP A 55 13.59 10.69 -16.57
N HIS A 56 14.48 10.33 -17.47
CA HIS A 56 14.69 8.91 -17.82
C HIS A 56 15.30 8.10 -16.67
N GLN A 57 16.27 8.63 -15.94
CA GLN A 57 16.83 7.98 -14.75
C GLN A 57 15.78 7.85 -13.65
N TYR A 58 14.96 8.87 -13.46
CA TYR A 58 13.84 8.86 -12.52
C TYR A 58 12.82 7.77 -12.87
N LEU A 59 12.38 7.73 -14.13
CA LEU A 59 11.41 6.74 -14.61
C LEU A 59 11.96 5.32 -14.50
N ASN A 60 13.24 5.12 -14.79
CA ASN A 60 13.90 3.83 -14.65
C ASN A 60 14.05 3.39 -13.19
N GLY A 61 14.30 4.34 -12.29
CA GLY A 61 14.28 4.09 -10.83
C GLY A 61 12.90 3.68 -10.33
N GLN A 62 11.85 4.34 -10.81
CA GLN A 62 10.47 3.95 -10.52
C GLN A 62 10.12 2.57 -11.05
N TYR A 63 10.51 2.28 -12.29
CA TYR A 63 10.27 1.01 -12.93
C TYR A 63 10.95 -0.15 -12.17
N THR A 64 12.20 0.02 -11.75
CA THR A 64 12.93 -0.99 -10.97
C THR A 64 12.31 -1.20 -9.59
N THR A 65 11.85 -0.13 -8.95
CA THR A 65 11.16 -0.22 -7.65
C THR A 65 9.81 -0.92 -7.78
N LEU A 66 9.07 -0.61 -8.85
CA LEU A 66 7.79 -1.27 -9.17
C LEU A 66 7.99 -2.76 -9.45
N LEU A 67 9.04 -3.12 -10.21
CA LEU A 67 9.41 -4.52 -10.44
C LEU A 67 9.77 -5.25 -9.14
N GLY A 68 10.54 -4.62 -8.27
CA GLY A 68 10.87 -5.17 -6.95
C GLY A 68 9.63 -5.40 -6.08
N THR A 69 8.72 -4.46 -6.10
CA THR A 69 7.43 -4.58 -5.39
C THR A 69 6.56 -5.69 -5.98
N GLN A 70 6.51 -5.79 -7.31
CA GLN A 70 5.79 -6.86 -8.00
C GLN A 70 6.38 -8.25 -7.68
N GLN A 71 7.72 -8.36 -7.62
CA GLN A 71 8.39 -9.61 -7.24
C GLN A 71 8.08 -10.00 -5.79
N ARG A 72 8.04 -9.01 -4.88
CA ARG A 72 7.66 -9.23 -3.49
C ARG A 72 6.23 -9.74 -3.36
N TYR A 73 5.27 -9.08 -4.03
CA TYR A 73 3.88 -9.56 -4.03
C TYR A 73 3.71 -10.94 -4.67
N ARG A 74 4.47 -11.24 -5.74
CA ARG A 74 4.49 -12.60 -6.32
C ARG A 74 4.98 -13.64 -5.32
N LYS A 75 6.01 -13.32 -4.54
CA LYS A 75 6.55 -14.21 -3.50
C LYS A 75 5.54 -14.41 -2.36
N GLU A 76 4.91 -13.35 -1.90
CA GLU A 76 3.86 -13.41 -0.87
C GLU A 76 2.64 -14.21 -1.36
N LEU A 77 2.21 -14.02 -2.60
CA LEU A 77 1.16 -14.81 -3.24
C LEU A 77 1.53 -16.29 -3.37
N SER A 78 2.79 -16.59 -3.73
CA SER A 78 3.28 -17.97 -3.79
C SER A 78 3.25 -18.64 -2.41
N GLN A 79 3.69 -17.95 -1.36
CA GLN A 79 3.65 -18.47 0.00
C GLN A 79 2.20 -18.69 0.48
N LEU A 80 1.29 -17.79 0.13
CA LEU A 80 -0.12 -17.95 0.44
C LEU A 80 -0.75 -19.12 -0.33
N SER A 81 -0.36 -19.33 -1.59
CA SER A 81 -0.77 -20.49 -2.38
C SER A 81 -0.30 -21.79 -1.75
N ASP A 82 0.97 -21.86 -1.29
CA ASP A 82 1.51 -23.05 -0.63
C ASP A 82 0.76 -23.40 0.68
N VAL A 83 0.35 -22.38 1.44
CA VAL A 83 -0.47 -22.57 2.64
C VAL A 83 -1.87 -23.05 2.26
N PHE A 84 -2.47 -22.47 1.23
CA PHE A 84 -3.77 -22.88 0.73
C PHE A 84 -3.78 -24.33 0.26
N ASP A 85 -2.76 -24.73 -0.50
CA ASP A 85 -2.60 -26.11 -0.98
C ASP A 85 -2.47 -27.11 0.18
N LYS A 86 -1.77 -26.75 1.24
CA LYS A 86 -1.68 -27.58 2.46
C LYS A 86 -3.05 -27.72 3.15
N VAL A 87 -3.82 -26.65 3.24
CA VAL A 87 -5.17 -26.68 3.83
C VAL A 87 -6.10 -27.53 2.98
N VAL A 88 -6.05 -27.43 1.65
CA VAL A 88 -6.82 -28.27 0.73
C VAL A 88 -6.44 -29.75 0.91
N GLN A 89 -5.15 -30.07 0.98
CA GLN A 89 -4.70 -31.45 1.22
C GLN A 89 -5.18 -32.00 2.57
N GLN A 90 -5.20 -31.19 3.61
CA GLN A 90 -5.74 -31.59 4.92
C GLN A 90 -7.26 -31.82 4.87
N ARG A 91 -8.01 -30.96 4.17
CA ARG A 91 -9.43 -31.14 3.93
C ARG A 91 -9.74 -32.45 3.20
N ASP A 92 -8.98 -32.72 2.13
CA ASP A 92 -9.20 -33.91 1.30
C ASP A 92 -8.85 -35.20 2.10
N LYS A 93 -7.83 -35.14 2.95
CA LYS A 93 -7.51 -36.22 3.87
C LYS A 93 -8.64 -36.48 4.88
N LEU A 94 -9.20 -35.42 5.46
CA LEU A 94 -10.34 -35.52 6.38
C LEU A 94 -11.59 -36.05 5.70
N ALA A 95 -11.86 -35.64 4.46
CA ALA A 95 -12.98 -36.16 3.66
C ALA A 95 -12.83 -37.67 3.40
N LEU A 96 -11.58 -38.14 3.13
CA LEU A 96 -11.31 -39.55 2.95
C LEU A 96 -11.47 -40.33 4.26
N GLU A 97 -11.06 -39.77 5.40
CA GLU A 97 -11.26 -40.40 6.73
C GLU A 97 -12.74 -40.47 7.10
N ASN A 98 -13.54 -39.44 6.80
CA ASN A 98 -14.99 -39.47 7.00
C ASN A 98 -15.67 -40.58 6.14
N SER A 99 -15.27 -40.73 4.88
CA SER A 99 -15.76 -41.81 4.02
C SER A 99 -15.42 -43.19 4.58
N ARG A 100 -14.26 -43.32 5.22
CA ARG A 100 -13.89 -44.56 5.92
C ARG A 100 -14.76 -44.82 7.14
N ILE A 101 -15.15 -43.80 7.89
CA ILE A 101 -16.08 -43.91 9.03
C ILE A 101 -17.45 -44.43 8.58
N ASP A 102 -17.97 -43.93 7.45
CA ASP A 102 -19.25 -44.38 6.90
C ASP A 102 -19.22 -45.87 6.53
N ILE A 103 -18.12 -46.32 5.88
CA ILE A 103 -17.91 -47.74 5.54
C ILE A 103 -17.80 -48.60 6.80
N LEU A 104 -17.12 -48.12 7.85
CA LEU A 104 -17.03 -48.82 9.12
C LEU A 104 -18.37 -48.91 9.84
N ASN A 105 -19.20 -47.91 9.81
CA ASN A 105 -20.55 -47.92 10.36
C ASN A 105 -21.47 -48.90 9.62
N GLU A 106 -21.35 -48.97 8.30
CA GLU A 106 -22.10 -49.90 7.46
C GLU A 106 -21.70 -51.38 7.74
N THR A 107 -20.36 -51.60 7.87
CA THR A 107 -19.85 -52.95 8.26
C THR A 107 -20.23 -53.31 9.68
N LEU A 108 -20.23 -52.36 10.62
CA LEU A 108 -20.70 -52.62 12.00
C LEU A 108 -22.18 -52.98 12.02
N SER A 109 -23.01 -52.34 11.23
CA SER A 109 -24.42 -52.64 11.07
C SER A 109 -24.64 -54.04 10.47
N ALA A 110 -23.87 -54.40 9.43
CA ALA A 110 -23.90 -55.74 8.83
C ALA A 110 -23.50 -56.84 9.81
N ILE A 111 -22.43 -56.66 10.57
CA ILE A 111 -21.96 -57.64 11.61
C ILE A 111 -22.98 -57.74 12.75
N THR A 112 -23.63 -56.62 13.12
CA THR A 112 -24.69 -56.65 14.14
C THR A 112 -25.89 -57.46 13.68
N ASN A 113 -26.29 -57.31 12.44
CA ASN A 113 -27.38 -58.08 11.82
C ASN A 113 -27.02 -59.57 11.68
N GLU A 114 -25.78 -59.90 11.36
CA GLU A 114 -25.31 -61.27 11.25
C GLU A 114 -25.23 -61.94 12.64
N ARG A 115 -24.80 -61.24 13.68
CA ARG A 115 -24.86 -61.67 15.08
C ARG A 115 -26.28 -62.03 15.52
N ASP A 116 -27.28 -61.23 15.11
CA ASP A 116 -28.67 -61.45 15.52
C ASP A 116 -29.32 -62.62 14.74
N LYS A 117 -28.85 -62.90 13.50
CA LYS A 117 -29.21 -64.10 12.74
C LYS A 117 -28.60 -65.40 13.37
N LEU A 118 -27.33 -65.31 13.82
CA LEU A 118 -26.63 -66.44 14.44
C LEU A 118 -27.20 -66.87 15.84
N LYS A 119 -27.98 -65.99 16.50
CA LYS A 119 -28.71 -66.33 17.74
C LYS A 119 -29.87 -67.31 17.51
N VAL A 120 -30.28 -67.53 16.30
CA VAL A 120 -31.43 -68.38 15.96
C VAL A 120 -30.99 -69.81 15.57
N ASP A 121 -29.74 -70.05 15.19
CA ASP A 121 -29.25 -71.35 14.70
C ASP A 121 -28.42 -72.10 15.75
N SER A 122 -29.04 -72.95 16.58
CA SER A 122 -28.41 -73.76 17.65
C SER A 122 -27.87 -75.07 17.11
N GLY A 123 -26.71 -75.03 16.44
CA GLY A 123 -26.25 -76.27 15.80
C GLY A 123 -24.74 -76.58 15.87
N SER A 124 -23.95 -75.92 16.63
CA SER A 124 -22.57 -76.40 16.98
C SER A 124 -21.87 -75.46 18.00
N ILE A 125 -21.84 -75.88 19.26
CA ILE A 125 -21.25 -75.12 20.38
C ILE A 125 -19.76 -74.80 20.16
N ALA A 126 -19.02 -75.63 19.46
CA ALA A 126 -17.57 -75.42 19.20
C ALA A 126 -17.37 -74.31 18.09
N GLY A 127 -18.13 -74.33 17.02
CA GLY A 127 -18.07 -73.32 15.96
C GLY A 127 -18.55 -71.95 16.45
N LEU A 128 -19.64 -71.90 17.22
CA LEU A 128 -20.18 -70.72 17.86
C LEU A 128 -19.22 -70.07 18.83
N LYS A 129 -18.40 -70.89 19.58
CA LYS A 129 -17.40 -70.38 20.52
C LYS A 129 -16.26 -69.71 19.77
N SER A 130 -15.79 -70.27 18.65
CA SER A 130 -14.75 -69.69 17.80
C SER A 130 -15.24 -68.38 17.15
N SER A 131 -16.44 -68.39 16.54
CA SER A 131 -17.05 -67.18 15.96
C SER A 131 -17.29 -66.10 17.01
N LEU A 132 -17.75 -66.47 18.22
CA LEU A 132 -17.96 -65.51 19.31
C LEU A 132 -16.63 -64.86 19.76
N THR A 133 -15.53 -65.62 19.78
CA THR A 133 -14.20 -65.07 20.12
C THR A 133 -13.73 -64.10 19.05
N GLN A 134 -13.85 -64.47 17.80
CA GLN A 134 -13.51 -63.58 16.66
C GLN A 134 -14.36 -62.32 16.64
N THR A 135 -15.67 -62.44 16.82
CA THR A 135 -16.59 -61.29 16.88
C THR A 135 -16.27 -60.39 18.09
N ARG A 136 -15.84 -60.94 19.23
CA ARG A 136 -15.38 -60.16 20.38
C ARG A 136 -14.11 -59.39 20.06
N GLU A 137 -13.13 -60.00 19.43
CA GLU A 137 -11.88 -59.32 19.04
C GLU A 137 -12.14 -58.20 18.03
N GLU A 138 -13.03 -58.42 17.05
CA GLU A 138 -13.45 -57.41 16.08
C GLU A 138 -14.21 -56.28 16.78
N ARG A 139 -15.16 -56.58 17.67
CA ARG A 139 -15.88 -55.59 18.48
C ARG A 139 -14.89 -54.74 19.29
N ASP A 140 -13.89 -55.36 19.94
CA ASP A 140 -12.93 -54.63 20.79
C ASP A 140 -12.02 -53.75 19.96
N LYS A 141 -11.64 -54.17 18.74
CA LYS A 141 -10.95 -53.31 17.75
C LYS A 141 -11.81 -52.12 17.30
N LEU A 142 -13.05 -52.38 16.92
CA LEU A 142 -13.98 -51.33 16.51
C LEU A 142 -14.30 -50.35 17.64
N GLN A 143 -14.37 -50.85 18.89
CA GLN A 143 -14.57 -49.97 20.04
C GLN A 143 -13.34 -49.11 20.33
N ALA A 144 -12.12 -49.62 20.12
CA ALA A 144 -10.91 -48.84 20.23
C ALA A 144 -10.77 -47.80 19.11
N GLU A 145 -11.24 -48.10 17.88
CA GLU A 145 -11.30 -47.15 16.76
C GLU A 145 -12.35 -46.08 17.01
N ASN A 146 -13.55 -46.43 17.49
CA ASN A 146 -14.57 -45.44 17.87
C ASN A 146 -14.07 -44.42 18.91
N ILE A 147 -13.35 -44.89 19.93
CA ILE A 147 -12.74 -44.00 20.93
C ILE A 147 -11.72 -43.03 20.27
N LYS A 148 -10.97 -43.52 19.26
CA LYS A 148 -10.05 -42.66 18.50
C LYS A 148 -10.82 -41.60 17.66
N ILE A 149 -11.88 -42.05 17.02
CA ILE A 149 -12.77 -41.19 16.22
C ILE A 149 -13.42 -40.12 17.09
N GLU A 150 -13.95 -40.48 18.26
CA GLU A 150 -14.52 -39.52 19.21
C GLU A 150 -13.49 -38.46 19.66
N LYS A 151 -12.24 -38.89 19.91
CA LYS A 151 -11.16 -37.95 20.25
C LYS A 151 -10.81 -37.00 19.08
N ILE A 152 -10.80 -37.52 17.84
CA ILE A 152 -10.54 -36.72 16.64
C ILE A 152 -11.68 -35.72 16.42
N ASN A 153 -12.93 -36.19 16.56
CA ASN A 153 -14.11 -35.31 16.42
C ASN A 153 -14.12 -34.21 17.50
N ALA A 154 -13.84 -34.54 18.74
CA ALA A 154 -13.73 -33.52 19.80
C ALA A 154 -12.60 -32.52 19.55
N SER A 155 -11.46 -32.98 19.00
CA SER A 155 -10.37 -32.09 18.59
C SER A 155 -10.76 -31.22 17.41
N LEU A 156 -11.48 -31.76 16.43
CA LEU A 156 -11.96 -31.04 15.25
C LEU A 156 -12.99 -29.98 15.63
N ASP A 157 -13.95 -30.31 16.51
CA ASP A 157 -14.92 -29.34 17.04
C ASP A 157 -14.24 -28.21 17.81
N GLY A 158 -13.19 -28.54 18.60
CA GLY A 158 -12.39 -27.53 19.28
C GLY A 158 -11.67 -26.61 18.30
N ASN A 159 -11.11 -27.15 17.23
CA ASN A 159 -10.42 -26.37 16.19
C ASN A 159 -11.39 -25.50 15.38
N LEU A 160 -12.57 -26.03 15.04
CA LEU A 160 -13.62 -25.28 14.35
C LEU A 160 -14.12 -24.13 15.22
N THR A 161 -14.34 -24.37 16.49
CA THR A 161 -14.76 -23.33 17.45
C THR A 161 -13.69 -22.24 17.59
N ALA A 162 -12.40 -22.63 17.65
CA ALA A 162 -11.30 -21.68 17.71
C ALA A 162 -11.17 -20.86 16.42
N LEU A 163 -11.35 -21.49 15.25
CA LEU A 163 -11.36 -20.84 13.96
C LEU A 163 -12.51 -19.83 13.86
N ASP A 164 -13.72 -20.25 14.23
CA ASP A 164 -14.91 -19.39 14.24
C ASP A 164 -14.71 -18.16 15.13
N LYS A 165 -14.18 -18.37 16.32
CA LYS A 165 -13.84 -17.27 17.22
C LYS A 165 -12.83 -16.32 16.59
N SER A 166 -11.80 -16.85 15.92
CA SER A 166 -10.79 -16.03 15.24
C SER A 166 -11.38 -15.24 14.09
N LEU A 167 -12.32 -15.83 13.33
CA LEU A 167 -13.04 -15.14 12.26
C LEU A 167 -13.97 -14.06 12.84
N ASP A 168 -14.69 -14.35 13.92
CA ASP A 168 -15.51 -13.36 14.64
C ASP A 168 -14.67 -12.18 15.16
N ASP A 169 -13.49 -12.45 15.71
CA ASP A 169 -12.59 -11.41 16.19
C ASP A 169 -12.05 -10.56 15.04
N LEU A 170 -11.73 -11.16 13.89
CA LEU A 170 -11.35 -10.44 12.67
C LEU A 170 -12.51 -9.57 12.14
N GLU A 171 -13.73 -10.10 12.10
CA GLU A 171 -14.90 -9.33 11.70
C GLU A 171 -15.14 -8.12 12.60
N LYS A 172 -15.01 -8.30 13.92
CA LYS A 172 -15.08 -7.19 14.88
C LYS A 172 -13.98 -6.16 14.66
N MET A 173 -12.73 -6.60 14.48
CA MET A 173 -11.61 -5.70 14.20
C MET A 173 -11.81 -4.92 12.91
N LEU A 174 -12.40 -5.54 11.91
CA LEU A 174 -12.70 -4.94 10.62
C LEU A 174 -14.02 -4.16 10.62
N ASN A 175 -14.79 -4.21 11.71
CA ASN A 175 -16.14 -3.67 11.80
C ASN A 175 -17.03 -4.17 10.63
N LEU A 176 -16.97 -5.46 10.33
CA LEU A 176 -17.77 -6.14 9.32
C LEU A 176 -18.90 -6.92 9.98
N GLN A 177 -20.04 -7.00 9.29
CA GLN A 177 -21.15 -7.88 9.66
C GLN A 177 -21.39 -8.82 8.49
N LEU A 178 -20.73 -9.99 8.50
CA LEU A 178 -20.94 -11.01 7.49
C LEU A 178 -22.00 -12.02 7.96
N PRO A 179 -22.82 -12.58 7.05
CA PRO A 179 -23.75 -13.65 7.39
C PRO A 179 -22.98 -14.84 7.95
N LYS A 180 -23.43 -15.41 9.07
CA LYS A 180 -22.79 -16.56 9.73
C LYS A 180 -23.06 -17.89 9.01
N ASN A 181 -23.11 -17.92 7.71
CA ASN A 181 -23.20 -19.16 6.96
C ASN A 181 -21.80 -19.77 6.89
N TYR A 182 -21.66 -20.97 7.45
CA TYR A 182 -20.42 -21.77 7.49
C TYR A 182 -20.05 -22.31 6.09
N ASN A 183 -19.88 -21.44 5.11
CA ASN A 183 -19.46 -21.83 3.78
C ASN A 183 -18.01 -21.37 3.58
N GLU A 184 -17.24 -22.09 2.77
CA GLU A 184 -15.90 -21.72 2.29
C GLU A 184 -15.82 -20.25 1.88
N ASP A 185 -16.92 -19.68 1.40
CA ASP A 185 -17.08 -18.28 1.03
C ASP A 185 -16.78 -17.27 2.15
N ARG A 186 -17.00 -17.60 3.45
CA ARG A 186 -16.81 -16.62 4.54
C ARG A 186 -15.34 -16.22 4.70
N PHE A 187 -14.46 -17.19 4.72
CA PHE A 187 -13.02 -16.96 4.84
C PHE A 187 -12.47 -16.23 3.62
N GLU A 188 -12.87 -16.64 2.43
CA GLU A 188 -12.45 -16.00 1.19
C GLU A 188 -12.92 -14.56 1.11
N ARG A 189 -14.19 -14.30 1.40
CA ARG A 189 -14.75 -12.94 1.45
C ARG A 189 -14.05 -12.06 2.47
N LEU A 190 -13.80 -12.57 3.68
CA LEU A 190 -13.08 -11.85 4.73
C LEU A 190 -11.66 -11.53 4.30
N SER A 191 -10.97 -12.49 3.67
CA SER A 191 -9.62 -12.31 3.11
C SER A 191 -9.59 -11.22 2.03
N ILE A 192 -10.51 -11.26 1.07
CA ILE A 192 -10.63 -10.26 0.00
C ILE A 192 -10.91 -8.88 0.59
N LEU A 193 -11.92 -8.76 1.46
CA LEU A 193 -12.27 -7.48 2.08
C LEU A 193 -11.14 -6.92 2.92
N THR A 194 -10.42 -7.76 3.66
CA THR A 194 -9.25 -7.36 4.44
C THR A 194 -8.15 -6.82 3.54
N LYS A 195 -7.81 -7.54 2.46
CA LYS A 195 -6.81 -7.09 1.49
C LYS A 195 -7.19 -5.77 0.84
N GLN A 196 -8.44 -5.61 0.46
CA GLN A 196 -8.97 -4.36 -0.12
C GLN A 196 -8.88 -3.19 0.85
N ARG A 197 -9.29 -3.39 2.11
CA ARG A 197 -9.20 -2.36 3.15
C ARG A 197 -7.75 -1.97 3.45
N LEU A 198 -6.86 -2.95 3.60
CA LEU A 198 -5.43 -2.71 3.82
C LEU A 198 -4.80 -1.98 2.63
N PHE A 199 -5.15 -2.36 1.40
CA PHE A 199 -4.67 -1.67 0.21
C PHE A 199 -5.09 -0.20 0.22
N LEU A 200 -6.35 0.11 0.51
CA LEU A 200 -6.82 1.50 0.59
C LEU A 200 -6.16 2.27 1.73
N LEU A 201 -5.99 1.65 2.91
CA LEU A 201 -5.31 2.26 4.05
C LEU A 201 -3.81 2.48 3.81
N ASN A 202 -3.18 1.73 2.93
CA ASN A 202 -1.79 1.98 2.53
C ASN A 202 -1.68 3.01 1.41
N SER A 203 -2.70 3.11 0.56
CA SER A 203 -2.71 3.98 -0.62
C SER A 203 -3.22 5.38 -0.37
N ILE A 204 -4.10 5.56 0.62
CA ILE A 204 -4.73 6.86 0.95
C ILE A 204 -4.16 7.35 2.29
N PRO A 205 -3.74 8.62 2.38
CA PRO A 205 -3.17 9.18 3.59
C PRO A 205 -4.07 8.99 4.81
N ASN A 206 -3.54 8.35 5.84
CA ASN A 206 -4.25 8.13 7.10
C ASN A 206 -3.29 7.97 8.29
N GLY A 207 -3.81 8.19 9.50
CA GLY A 207 -2.99 8.22 10.70
C GLY A 207 -2.19 9.52 10.84
N LEU A 208 -1.54 9.66 11.96
CA LEU A 208 -0.76 10.85 12.29
C LEU A 208 0.58 10.85 11.56
N PRO A 209 0.93 11.95 10.85
CA PRO A 209 2.24 12.07 10.20
C PRO A 209 3.39 12.31 11.19
N ILE A 210 3.08 12.60 12.43
CA ILE A 210 4.04 12.89 13.50
C ILE A 210 3.49 12.46 14.85
N LYS A 211 4.36 12.01 15.76
CA LYS A 211 3.99 11.83 17.18
C LYS A 211 3.93 13.20 17.85
N ALA A 212 2.78 13.86 17.74
CA ALA A 212 2.55 15.19 18.28
C ALA A 212 2.01 15.15 19.72
N ILE A 213 2.39 16.17 20.50
CA ILE A 213 1.87 16.34 21.85
C ILE A 213 0.42 16.84 21.80
N ARG A 214 0.14 17.76 20.86
CA ARG A 214 -1.19 18.35 20.64
C ARG A 214 -1.26 19.00 19.24
N VAL A 215 -2.49 19.25 18.81
CA VAL A 215 -2.80 20.15 17.69
C VAL A 215 -2.72 21.59 18.20
N ASN A 216 -1.91 22.40 17.56
CA ASN A 216 -1.83 23.84 17.84
C ASN A 216 -2.95 24.58 17.12
N ASP A 217 -3.23 24.19 15.88
CA ASP A 217 -4.23 24.85 15.04
C ASP A 217 -4.78 23.86 14.00
N GLY A 218 -6.09 23.92 13.76
CA GLY A 218 -6.79 23.05 12.85
C GLY A 218 -6.95 23.64 11.44
N PHE A 219 -7.52 22.84 10.54
CA PHE A 219 -7.90 23.25 9.20
C PHE A 219 -9.09 24.21 9.23
N GLY A 220 -9.09 25.22 8.35
CA GLY A 220 -10.26 26.07 8.14
C GLY A 220 -9.96 27.57 8.29
N MET A 221 -11.04 28.35 8.29
CA MET A 221 -10.96 29.82 8.46
C MET A 221 -10.56 30.18 9.88
N ARG A 222 -9.42 30.87 10.03
CA ARG A 222 -8.91 31.33 11.34
C ARG A 222 -8.38 32.75 11.28
N TYR A 223 -8.14 33.31 12.46
CA TYR A 223 -7.44 34.58 12.58
C TYR A 223 -5.93 34.31 12.52
N HIS A 224 -5.28 34.81 11.48
CA HIS A 224 -3.86 34.52 11.23
C HIS A 224 -2.98 35.16 12.33
N PRO A 225 -2.13 34.41 13.04
CA PRO A 225 -1.40 34.90 14.21
C PRO A 225 -0.46 36.07 13.88
N ILE A 226 0.11 36.09 12.67
CA ILE A 226 1.03 37.16 12.24
C ILE A 226 0.30 38.25 11.47
N LYS A 227 -0.54 37.91 10.48
CA LYS A 227 -1.21 38.90 9.62
C LYS A 227 -2.38 39.61 10.30
N LYS A 228 -2.90 39.07 11.41
CA LYS A 228 -4.06 39.59 12.15
C LYS A 228 -5.31 39.78 11.28
N THR A 229 -5.48 38.92 10.27
CA THR A 229 -6.64 38.88 9.37
C THR A 229 -7.25 37.49 9.33
N ARG A 230 -8.51 37.37 9.00
CA ARG A 230 -9.14 36.05 8.74
C ARG A 230 -8.55 35.45 7.50
N THR A 231 -7.94 34.30 7.61
CA THR A 231 -7.32 33.57 6.48
C THR A 231 -7.63 32.08 6.58
N MET A 232 -7.70 31.45 5.42
CA MET A 232 -7.82 30.02 5.35
C MET A 232 -6.52 29.34 5.81
N HIS A 233 -6.63 28.36 6.70
CA HIS A 233 -5.55 27.46 7.08
C HIS A 233 -5.77 26.13 6.35
N ASN A 234 -4.90 25.82 5.41
CA ASN A 234 -5.04 24.68 4.51
C ASN A 234 -4.58 23.35 5.11
N GLY A 235 -4.18 23.32 6.36
CA GLY A 235 -3.63 22.14 7.01
C GLY A 235 -3.92 22.07 8.51
N ILE A 236 -3.17 21.23 9.18
CA ILE A 236 -3.14 21.11 10.65
C ILE A 236 -1.72 21.40 11.12
N ASP A 237 -1.62 22.22 12.16
CA ASP A 237 -0.36 22.53 12.84
C ASP A 237 -0.19 21.62 14.07
N TYR A 238 0.75 20.69 14.02
CA TYR A 238 1.09 19.79 15.11
C TYR A 238 2.23 20.38 15.94
N LYS A 239 2.03 20.61 17.23
CA LYS A 239 3.10 21.00 18.15
C LYS A 239 4.14 19.87 18.23
N ALA A 240 5.35 20.14 17.82
CA ALA A 240 6.44 19.19 17.82
C ALA A 240 7.76 19.91 18.07
N ALA A 241 8.62 19.33 18.88
CA ALA A 241 9.99 19.82 19.05
C ALA A 241 10.76 19.71 17.75
N LYS A 242 11.75 20.60 17.55
CA LYS A 242 12.69 20.49 16.42
C LYS A 242 13.39 19.14 16.46
N GLY A 243 13.43 18.42 15.31
CA GLY A 243 14.01 17.08 15.19
C GLY A 243 13.04 15.94 15.44
N THR A 244 11.75 16.22 15.75
CA THR A 244 10.75 15.15 15.87
C THR A 244 10.53 14.48 14.50
N ALA A 245 10.53 13.14 14.48
CA ALA A 245 10.40 12.36 13.25
C ALA A 245 9.03 12.58 12.59
N VAL A 246 9.04 12.79 11.29
CA VAL A 246 7.86 12.93 10.43
C VAL A 246 7.80 11.73 9.51
N TYR A 247 6.59 11.16 9.34
CA TYR A 247 6.36 9.91 8.62
C TYR A 247 5.38 10.10 7.47
N ALA A 248 5.53 9.30 6.43
CA ALA A 248 4.58 9.23 5.32
C ALA A 248 3.30 8.53 5.80
N PRO A 249 2.10 9.11 5.62
CA PRO A 249 0.83 8.55 6.07
C PRO A 249 0.24 7.52 5.10
N ALA A 250 0.82 7.38 3.92
CA ALA A 250 0.49 6.40 2.88
C ALA A 250 1.68 6.16 1.97
N ASP A 251 1.61 5.10 1.18
CA ASP A 251 2.53 4.86 0.07
C ASP A 251 2.43 5.99 -0.95
N GLY A 252 3.56 6.40 -1.52
CA GLY A 252 3.56 7.50 -2.49
C GLY A 252 4.93 7.82 -3.05
N VAL A 253 4.97 8.82 -3.91
CA VAL A 253 6.19 9.31 -4.55
C VAL A 253 6.45 10.74 -4.13
N VAL A 254 7.66 11.03 -3.74
CA VAL A 254 8.10 12.38 -3.36
C VAL A 254 8.14 13.27 -4.59
N GLN A 255 7.21 14.21 -4.69
CA GLN A 255 7.10 15.14 -5.81
C GLN A 255 8.02 16.35 -5.66
N ALA A 256 8.17 16.84 -4.42
CA ALA A 256 9.01 18.02 -4.17
C ALA A 256 9.75 17.89 -2.84
N VAL A 257 11.02 18.30 -2.84
CA VAL A 257 11.88 18.50 -1.67
C VAL A 257 12.62 19.83 -1.89
N GLU A 258 12.12 20.88 -1.26
CA GLU A 258 12.63 22.22 -1.56
C GLU A 258 12.52 23.17 -0.36
N ARG A 259 13.10 24.36 -0.50
CA ARG A 259 12.96 25.43 0.47
C ARG A 259 12.10 26.55 -0.12
N ARG A 260 10.99 26.87 0.51
CA ARG A 260 10.05 27.94 0.14
C ARG A 260 10.12 29.11 1.12
N ALA A 261 9.84 30.30 0.66
CA ALA A 261 9.91 31.51 1.50
C ALA A 261 8.98 31.43 2.74
N TYR A 262 7.77 30.93 2.56
CA TYR A 262 6.77 30.85 3.64
C TYR A 262 6.82 29.48 4.37
N SER A 263 6.79 28.39 3.64
CA SER A 263 6.76 27.01 4.18
C SER A 263 8.09 26.57 4.75
N GLY A 264 9.18 27.30 4.51
CA GLY A 264 10.53 26.87 4.92
C GLY A 264 10.98 25.63 4.16
N LYS A 265 11.60 24.69 4.83
CA LYS A 265 11.89 23.37 4.28
C LYS A 265 10.58 22.61 4.11
N TYR A 266 10.35 22.13 2.91
CA TYR A 266 9.08 21.63 2.43
C TYR A 266 9.25 20.30 1.70
N ILE A 267 8.36 19.37 1.95
CA ILE A 267 8.21 18.12 1.19
C ILE A 267 6.77 18.05 0.67
N LYS A 268 6.59 17.53 -0.54
CA LYS A 268 5.31 17.15 -1.10
C LYS A 268 5.38 15.71 -1.60
N ILE A 269 4.38 14.90 -1.26
CA ILE A 269 4.25 13.50 -1.67
C ILE A 269 2.95 13.35 -2.42
N VAL A 270 3.00 12.69 -3.58
CA VAL A 270 1.83 12.26 -4.34
C VAL A 270 1.53 10.83 -3.97
N HIS A 271 0.30 10.58 -3.58
CA HIS A 271 -0.24 9.28 -3.25
C HIS A 271 -1.21 8.79 -4.31
N ASN A 272 -1.76 7.61 -4.13
CA ASN A 272 -2.76 7.06 -5.03
C ASN A 272 -4.08 7.86 -5.00
N PHE A 273 -4.91 7.68 -6.01
CA PHE A 273 -6.27 8.20 -6.11
C PHE A 273 -6.40 9.72 -6.08
N GLY A 274 -5.34 10.44 -6.48
CA GLY A 274 -5.33 11.90 -6.51
C GLY A 274 -5.14 12.57 -5.15
N PHE A 275 -4.68 11.82 -4.15
CA PHE A 275 -4.28 12.37 -2.87
C PHE A 275 -2.84 12.86 -2.90
N GLU A 276 -2.57 13.93 -2.19
CA GLU A 276 -1.24 14.49 -2.00
C GLU A 276 -1.10 14.93 -0.54
N THR A 277 0.10 14.85 -0.01
CA THR A 277 0.40 15.41 1.32
C THR A 277 1.56 16.38 1.25
N SER A 278 1.53 17.41 2.07
CA SER A 278 2.64 18.34 2.19
C SER A 278 3.05 18.59 3.64
N TYR A 279 4.32 18.87 3.80
CA TYR A 279 4.98 19.02 5.09
C TYR A 279 5.84 20.27 5.07
N SER A 280 5.56 21.20 5.97
CA SER A 280 6.25 22.50 6.04
C SER A 280 6.98 22.68 7.35
N HIS A 281 7.80 23.72 7.40
CA HIS A 281 8.60 24.13 8.55
C HIS A 281 9.61 23.08 9.02
N LEU A 282 10.02 22.17 8.14
CA LEU A 282 10.90 21.05 8.45
C LEU A 282 12.30 21.50 8.87
N ASN A 283 12.97 20.68 9.67
CA ASN A 283 14.37 20.85 10.06
C ASN A 283 15.31 20.13 9.09
N ASN A 284 14.95 18.91 8.67
CA ASN A 284 15.78 18.07 7.81
C ASN A 284 14.91 17.24 6.86
N TYR A 285 15.47 16.95 5.68
CA TYR A 285 14.93 16.02 4.71
C TYR A 285 15.62 14.67 4.84
N LEU A 286 14.90 13.58 4.72
CA LEU A 286 15.43 12.22 4.72
C LEU A 286 15.11 11.48 3.44
N VAL A 287 14.47 12.15 2.49
CA VAL A 287 14.05 11.63 1.18
C VAL A 287 14.42 12.61 0.07
N LYS A 288 14.42 12.13 -1.16
CA LYS A 288 14.72 12.89 -2.38
C LYS A 288 13.51 12.94 -3.30
N VAL A 289 13.47 13.93 -4.19
CA VAL A 289 12.49 13.97 -5.28
C VAL A 289 12.59 12.69 -6.10
N GLY A 290 11.46 12.11 -6.41
CA GLY A 290 11.34 10.87 -7.14
C GLY A 290 11.42 9.59 -6.29
N GLU A 291 11.76 9.69 -5.04
CA GLU A 291 11.83 8.53 -4.15
C GLU A 291 10.42 8.01 -3.84
N TYR A 292 10.24 6.69 -4.00
CA TYR A 292 9.04 6.03 -3.50
C TYR A 292 9.16 5.83 -1.99
N VAL A 293 8.12 6.21 -1.27
CA VAL A 293 8.05 6.08 0.18
C VAL A 293 6.91 5.15 0.56
N HIS A 294 7.18 4.31 1.56
CA HIS A 294 6.15 3.45 2.13
C HIS A 294 5.43 4.16 3.28
N LYS A 295 4.19 3.78 3.51
CA LYS A 295 3.45 4.20 4.69
C LYS A 295 4.25 3.89 5.97
N GLY A 296 4.37 4.89 6.85
CA GLY A 296 5.15 4.78 8.08
C GLY A 296 6.66 4.97 7.90
N GLN A 297 7.16 5.22 6.69
CA GLN A 297 8.55 5.56 6.46
C GLN A 297 8.86 6.95 7.03
N LYS A 298 9.97 7.10 7.76
CA LYS A 298 10.47 8.39 8.22
C LYS A 298 11.00 9.19 7.01
N ILE A 299 10.38 10.35 6.74
CA ILE A 299 10.65 11.19 5.57
C ILE A 299 11.36 12.48 5.91
N ALA A 300 11.21 12.96 7.13
CA ALA A 300 11.76 14.25 7.56
C ALA A 300 11.86 14.35 9.08
N GLU A 301 12.32 15.50 9.52
CA GLU A 301 12.28 15.96 10.92
C GLU A 301 11.59 17.31 11.00
N SER A 302 10.67 17.48 11.96
CA SER A 302 9.99 18.75 12.22
C SER A 302 10.97 19.84 12.66
N GLY A 303 10.61 21.09 12.41
CA GLY A 303 11.48 22.21 12.69
C GLY A 303 10.75 23.52 12.98
N ASN A 304 11.39 24.61 12.56
CA ASN A 304 10.87 25.98 12.69
C ASN A 304 11.40 26.85 11.54
N THR A 305 11.50 26.29 10.32
CA THR A 305 12.02 27.01 9.16
C THR A 305 10.91 27.75 8.41
N GLY A 306 11.28 28.80 7.66
CA GLY A 306 10.32 29.65 6.96
C GLY A 306 9.56 30.60 7.90
N ARG A 307 8.30 30.93 7.56
CA ARG A 307 7.48 31.82 8.38
C ARG A 307 6.69 31.04 9.42
N SER A 308 7.30 30.83 10.57
CA SER A 308 6.75 30.08 11.69
C SER A 308 6.90 30.88 13.01
N THR A 309 5.95 30.73 13.92
CA THR A 309 5.96 31.38 15.25
C THR A 309 6.62 30.52 16.31
N GLY A 310 6.92 29.27 16.04
CA GLY A 310 7.54 28.32 16.97
C GLY A 310 7.63 26.91 16.36
N PRO A 311 8.38 25.99 16.98
CA PRO A 311 8.55 24.64 16.46
C PRO A 311 7.24 23.89 16.34
N HIS A 312 6.89 23.48 15.11
CA HIS A 312 5.71 22.70 14.77
C HIS A 312 5.87 22.03 13.39
N LEU A 313 5.02 21.08 13.09
CA LEU A 313 4.80 20.55 11.75
C LEU A 313 3.52 21.15 11.21
N HIS A 314 3.59 21.85 10.10
CA HIS A 314 2.40 22.16 9.29
C HIS A 314 2.19 21.04 8.28
N TYR A 315 1.04 20.37 8.35
CA TYR A 315 0.66 19.22 7.54
C TYR A 315 -0.60 19.53 6.74
N GLU A 316 -0.53 19.39 5.43
CA GLU A 316 -1.68 19.53 4.54
C GLU A 316 -2.00 18.20 3.87
N LEU A 317 -3.27 17.93 3.69
CA LEU A 317 -3.81 16.88 2.85
C LEU A 317 -4.56 17.53 1.69
N LEU A 318 -4.22 17.11 0.47
CA LEU A 318 -4.87 17.60 -0.73
C LEU A 318 -5.56 16.44 -1.46
N TYR A 319 -6.65 16.75 -2.10
CA TYR A 319 -7.34 15.88 -3.04
C TYR A 319 -7.55 16.61 -4.36
N LEU A 320 -7.03 16.06 -5.46
CA LEU A 320 -6.99 16.70 -6.78
C LEU A 320 -6.44 18.14 -6.67
N SER A 321 -5.31 18.27 -5.99
CA SER A 321 -4.59 19.53 -5.74
C SER A 321 -5.35 20.59 -4.93
N LYS A 322 -6.50 20.26 -4.32
CA LYS A 322 -7.25 21.14 -3.42
C LYS A 322 -7.06 20.67 -1.98
N ALA A 323 -6.69 21.59 -1.10
CA ALA A 323 -6.57 21.29 0.32
C ALA A 323 -7.93 20.88 0.92
N ILE A 324 -7.93 19.79 1.64
CA ILE A 324 -9.09 19.23 2.37
C ILE A 324 -8.75 19.06 3.85
N ASN A 325 -9.78 19.01 4.70
CA ASN A 325 -9.57 18.83 6.13
C ASN A 325 -8.94 17.46 6.44
N PRO A 326 -7.73 17.42 7.03
CA PRO A 326 -7.06 16.17 7.34
C PRO A 326 -7.64 15.43 8.55
N GLU A 327 -8.48 16.06 9.36
CA GLU A 327 -8.87 15.57 10.70
C GLU A 327 -9.47 14.17 10.69
N GLU A 328 -10.40 13.87 9.79
CA GLU A 328 -10.99 12.53 9.69
C GLU A 328 -9.99 11.51 9.14
N PHE A 329 -9.09 11.92 8.26
CA PHE A 329 -8.05 11.05 7.70
C PHE A 329 -7.01 10.64 8.75
N VAL A 330 -6.57 11.55 9.60
CA VAL A 330 -5.59 11.22 10.66
C VAL A 330 -6.15 10.29 11.73
N LYS A 331 -7.48 10.23 11.87
CA LYS A 331 -8.19 9.31 12.77
C LYS A 331 -8.58 8.00 12.07
N TRP A 332 -8.48 7.95 10.74
CA TRP A 332 -8.93 6.82 9.94
C TRP A 332 -7.99 5.63 10.08
N ASN A 333 -8.58 4.47 10.35
CA ASN A 333 -7.87 3.21 10.54
C ASN A 333 -8.80 2.03 10.22
N ILE A 334 -8.32 0.81 10.40
CA ILE A 334 -9.06 -0.40 10.05
C ILE A 334 -10.36 -0.56 10.86
N ALA A 335 -10.38 -0.16 12.14
CA ALA A 335 -11.55 -0.32 13.01
C ALA A 335 -12.68 0.65 12.69
N ASN A 336 -12.38 1.81 12.11
CA ASN A 336 -13.36 2.81 11.70
C ASN A 336 -13.40 3.04 10.20
N PHE A 337 -13.03 2.00 9.43
CA PHE A 337 -12.76 2.09 8.00
C PHE A 337 -13.88 2.76 7.19
N ASP A 338 -15.12 2.38 7.42
CA ASP A 338 -16.27 2.86 6.63
C ASP A 338 -16.65 4.31 6.95
N ARG A 339 -16.22 4.83 8.11
CA ARG A 339 -16.55 6.17 8.58
C ARG A 339 -16.09 7.28 7.63
N ILE A 340 -14.93 7.14 7.01
CA ILE A 340 -14.34 8.15 6.12
C ILE A 340 -15.26 8.47 4.94
N PHE A 341 -15.93 7.45 4.40
CA PHE A 341 -16.80 7.57 3.22
C PHE A 341 -18.09 8.35 3.47
N THR A 342 -18.49 8.51 4.73
CA THR A 342 -19.68 9.25 5.14
C THR A 342 -19.34 10.61 5.72
N LYS A 343 -18.14 10.78 6.31
CA LYS A 343 -17.73 12.02 6.97
C LYS A 343 -17.02 13.01 6.06
N VAL A 344 -16.45 12.55 4.96
CA VAL A 344 -15.66 13.38 4.05
C VAL A 344 -16.34 13.46 2.70
N GLU A 345 -17.16 14.50 2.51
CA GLU A 345 -17.90 14.74 1.26
C GLU A 345 -17.03 15.36 0.15
N SER A 346 -15.90 15.96 0.52
CA SER A 346 -14.98 16.61 -0.43
C SER A 346 -14.27 15.65 -1.38
N VAL A 347 -14.32 14.35 -1.10
CA VAL A 347 -13.73 13.28 -1.93
C VAL A 347 -14.82 12.53 -2.69
N LYS A 348 -14.60 12.30 -3.98
CA LYS A 348 -15.52 11.53 -4.84
C LYS A 348 -15.38 10.03 -4.60
N TRP A 349 -15.83 9.55 -3.45
CA TRP A 349 -15.72 8.15 -3.04
C TRP A 349 -16.42 7.15 -3.96
N ALA A 350 -17.45 7.56 -4.70
CA ALA A 350 -18.19 6.68 -5.61
C ALA A 350 -17.27 5.99 -6.64
N SER A 351 -16.33 6.74 -7.21
CA SER A 351 -15.36 6.19 -8.17
C SER A 351 -14.44 5.14 -7.53
N LEU A 352 -14.05 5.33 -6.26
CA LEU A 352 -13.22 4.38 -5.52
C LEU A 352 -14.01 3.16 -5.06
N LYS A 353 -15.28 3.36 -4.64
CA LYS A 353 -16.17 2.25 -4.25
C LYS A 353 -16.48 1.32 -5.43
N ASN A 354 -16.57 1.85 -6.64
CA ASN A 354 -16.81 1.05 -7.84
C ASN A 354 -15.58 0.20 -8.24
N LEU A 355 -14.38 0.72 -8.02
CA LEU A 355 -13.14 -0.05 -8.23
C LEU A 355 -12.94 -1.15 -7.18
N TYR A 356 -13.43 -0.92 -5.97
CA TYR A 356 -13.34 -1.83 -4.85
C TYR A 356 -14.72 -1.91 -4.20
N PRO A 357 -15.57 -2.87 -4.56
CA PRO A 357 -16.90 -3.05 -3.96
C PRO A 357 -16.74 -3.36 -2.47
N LEU A 358 -16.67 -2.30 -1.66
CA LEU A 358 -16.42 -2.35 -0.21
C LEU A 358 -17.62 -2.88 0.59
N ASN A 359 -18.81 -2.89 -0.02
CA ASN A 359 -20.05 -3.40 0.56
C ASN A 359 -20.92 -3.93 -0.57
N GLN A 360 -20.71 -5.14 -1.01
CA GLN A 360 -21.83 -5.91 -1.50
C GLN A 360 -22.53 -6.50 -0.28
N ASN A 361 -23.44 -5.74 0.33
CA ASN A 361 -24.61 -6.34 0.94
C ASN A 361 -25.28 -7.11 -0.20
N VAL A 362 -24.98 -8.38 -0.28
CA VAL A 362 -25.76 -9.31 -1.09
C VAL A 362 -27.09 -9.43 -0.37
N GLN A 363 -28.00 -8.51 -0.71
CA GLN A 363 -29.41 -8.80 -0.60
C GLN A 363 -29.69 -9.87 -1.67
N HIS A 364 -29.92 -11.08 -1.23
CA HIS A 364 -30.67 -12.12 -1.90
C HIS A 364 -31.86 -12.48 -1.05
#